data_5e1091a6e6c98c9a2b7d43d435722e63
#
_entry.id   5e1091a6e6c98c9a2b7d43d435722e63
#
_cell.length_a   1.000
_cell.length_b   1.000
_cell.length_c   1.000
_cell.angle_alpha   90.00
_cell.angle_beta   90.00
_cell.angle_gamma   90.00
#
_symmetry.space_group_name_H-M   'P 1'
#
loop_
_entity.id
_entity.type
_entity.pdbx_description
1 polymer ?
#
loop_
_entity_poly.entity_id
_entity_poly.type
_entity_poly.pdbx_seq_one_letter_code
_entity_poly.pdbx_strand_id
1 'polypeptide(L)'
;FQKNDINYGWVMVVVVFTLSGLAFGSMASISVFLKPVSLEFDWSRGQTSFAYTVASFSSAAFGVFWGYVADKYGTKWFGLAGALSMGFILFSLSSLDSIYKFYLLYFLFGAFGSALLFSPLYANVGFWFRENPGLALGIAASGGAVGQAFVPHISGILIEASGWRDAYIYLALIYLAISLPIALLIQESPWREGARQDAETEERDFPLSEKAVVAWISFAVIFCCVCTVSYTHLTLPTTTIV
;
A
#
# COMPACT_ATOMS: atom_id res chain seq x y z
N PHE A 1 31.46 -11.77 -1.54
CA PHE A 1 30.38 -10.84 -1.94
C PHE A 1 30.29 -10.86 -3.46
N GLN A 2 29.29 -11.53 -4.02
CA GLN A 2 29.06 -11.45 -5.45
C GLN A 2 28.41 -10.09 -5.76
N LYS A 3 29.06 -9.31 -6.61
CA LYS A 3 28.62 -7.98 -7.10
C LYS A 3 27.21 -8.02 -7.70
N ASN A 4 26.74 -9.20 -8.09
CA ASN A 4 25.41 -9.43 -8.64
C ASN A 4 24.28 -9.32 -7.61
N ASP A 5 24.55 -9.67 -6.34
CA ASP A 5 23.51 -9.68 -5.30
C ASP A 5 23.10 -8.27 -4.88
N ILE A 6 24.07 -7.35 -4.77
CA ILE A 6 23.79 -5.93 -4.46
C ILE A 6 23.01 -5.27 -5.61
N ASN A 7 23.32 -5.62 -6.86
CA ASN A 7 22.59 -5.10 -8.02
C ASN A 7 21.13 -5.52 -8.00
N TYR A 8 20.83 -6.77 -7.56
CA TYR A 8 19.45 -7.22 -7.47
C TYR A 8 18.68 -6.58 -6.32
N GLY A 9 19.32 -6.23 -5.24
CA GLY A 9 18.73 -5.44 -4.15
C GLY A 9 18.13 -4.12 -4.67
N TRP A 10 18.81 -3.43 -5.58
CA TRP A 10 18.28 -2.21 -6.22
C TRP A 10 17.10 -2.49 -7.16
N VAL A 11 17.09 -3.65 -7.82
CA VAL A 11 15.89 -4.09 -8.58
C VAL A 11 14.71 -4.24 -7.63
N MET A 12 14.92 -4.85 -6.45
CA MET A 12 13.87 -4.98 -5.44
C MET A 12 13.37 -3.62 -4.92
N VAL A 13 14.25 -2.63 -4.77
CA VAL A 13 13.85 -1.26 -4.41
C VAL A 13 12.92 -0.67 -5.47
N VAL A 14 13.25 -0.80 -6.76
CA VAL A 14 12.41 -0.33 -7.87
C VAL A 14 11.08 -1.08 -7.91
N VAL A 15 11.09 -2.39 -7.70
CA VAL A 15 9.88 -3.23 -7.63
C VAL A 15 8.95 -2.72 -6.53
N VAL A 16 9.47 -2.55 -5.32
CA VAL A 16 8.66 -2.09 -4.18
C VAL A 16 8.22 -0.64 -4.35
N PHE A 17 9.08 0.24 -4.87
CA PHE A 17 8.72 1.61 -5.24
C PHE A 17 7.50 1.64 -6.16
N THR A 18 7.51 0.84 -7.22
CA THR A 18 6.43 0.85 -8.21
C THR A 18 5.15 0.23 -7.67
N LEU A 19 5.24 -0.95 -7.01
CA LEU A 19 4.07 -1.62 -6.46
C LEU A 19 3.41 -0.81 -5.33
N SER A 20 4.21 -0.20 -4.44
CA SER A 20 3.68 0.67 -3.40
C SER A 20 3.07 1.95 -4.00
N GLY A 21 3.70 2.52 -5.03
CA GLY A 21 3.16 3.67 -5.75
C GLY A 21 1.78 3.39 -6.34
N LEU A 22 1.64 2.28 -7.02
CA LEU A 22 0.35 1.85 -7.59
C LEU A 22 -0.70 1.58 -6.50
N ALA A 23 -0.32 0.91 -5.41
CA ALA A 23 -1.25 0.57 -4.34
C ALA A 23 -1.72 1.81 -3.56
N PHE A 24 -0.79 2.67 -3.10
CA PHE A 24 -1.13 3.92 -2.42
C PHE A 24 -1.84 4.92 -3.34
N GLY A 25 -1.44 4.97 -4.61
CA GLY A 25 -2.09 5.81 -5.60
C GLY A 25 -3.53 5.38 -5.87
N SER A 26 -3.79 4.08 -6.01
CA SER A 26 -5.15 3.54 -6.16
C SER A 26 -6.01 3.81 -4.92
N MET A 27 -5.42 3.73 -3.73
CA MET A 27 -6.12 4.09 -2.48
C MET A 27 -6.45 5.58 -2.43
N ALA A 28 -5.52 6.45 -2.81
CA ALA A 28 -5.74 7.90 -2.83
C ALA A 28 -6.76 8.32 -3.89
N SER A 29 -6.90 7.55 -4.97
CA SER A 29 -7.87 7.81 -6.06
C SER A 29 -9.32 7.78 -5.59
N ILE A 30 -9.63 7.16 -4.43
CA ILE A 30 -10.96 7.22 -3.84
C ILE A 30 -11.46 8.66 -3.74
N SER A 31 -10.59 9.62 -3.42
CA SER A 31 -10.96 11.05 -3.29
C SER A 31 -11.57 11.62 -4.56
N VAL A 32 -11.12 11.15 -5.73
CA VAL A 32 -11.63 11.60 -7.05
C VAL A 32 -12.92 10.86 -7.42
N PHE A 33 -13.03 9.57 -7.08
CA PHE A 33 -14.21 8.76 -7.31
C PHE A 33 -15.38 9.09 -6.38
N LEU A 34 -15.13 9.67 -5.19
CA LEU A 34 -16.17 9.99 -4.20
C LEU A 34 -17.29 10.84 -4.79
N LYS A 35 -16.96 11.89 -5.55
CA LYS A 35 -17.96 12.82 -6.09
C LYS A 35 -18.91 12.14 -7.09
N PRO A 36 -18.45 11.50 -8.17
CA PRO A 36 -19.33 10.85 -9.14
C PRO A 36 -20.14 9.69 -8.53
N VAL A 37 -19.55 8.90 -7.64
CA VAL A 37 -20.24 7.79 -6.97
C VAL A 37 -21.32 8.31 -6.02
N SER A 38 -21.02 9.33 -5.20
CA SER A 38 -22.01 9.90 -4.28
C SER A 38 -23.20 10.54 -5.01
N LEU A 39 -22.96 11.16 -6.17
CA LEU A 39 -24.02 11.76 -6.98
C LEU A 39 -24.94 10.72 -7.63
N GLU A 40 -24.39 9.59 -8.08
CA GLU A 40 -25.19 8.55 -8.75
C GLU A 40 -26.09 7.78 -7.78
N PHE A 41 -25.58 7.49 -6.58
CA PHE A 41 -26.30 6.69 -5.60
C PHE A 41 -26.98 7.52 -4.49
N ASP A 42 -26.89 8.83 -4.54
CA ASP A 42 -27.38 9.77 -3.51
C ASP A 42 -26.85 9.44 -2.10
N TRP A 43 -25.58 9.00 -2.04
CA TRP A 43 -24.91 8.71 -0.77
C TRP A 43 -24.31 9.97 -0.18
N SER A 44 -24.40 10.11 1.14
CA SER A 44 -23.76 11.22 1.83
C SER A 44 -22.23 11.12 1.74
N ARG A 45 -21.55 12.27 1.81
CA ARG A 45 -20.06 12.33 1.83
C ARG A 45 -19.47 11.50 2.96
N GLY A 46 -20.14 11.47 4.13
CA GLY A 46 -19.72 10.67 5.25
C GLY A 46 -19.74 9.16 4.96
N GLN A 47 -20.81 8.69 4.32
CA GLN A 47 -20.93 7.28 3.92
C GLN A 47 -19.84 6.88 2.90
N THR A 48 -19.62 7.69 1.88
CA THR A 48 -18.60 7.40 0.87
C THR A 48 -17.18 7.49 1.43
N SER A 49 -16.89 8.49 2.27
CA SER A 49 -15.57 8.62 2.90
C SER A 49 -15.27 7.49 3.92
N PHE A 50 -16.30 6.90 4.53
CA PHE A 50 -16.13 5.80 5.47
C PHE A 50 -15.47 4.58 4.82
N ALA A 51 -15.63 4.37 3.52
CA ALA A 51 -14.94 3.31 2.78
C ALA A 51 -13.41 3.42 2.88
N TYR A 52 -12.86 4.65 2.87
CA TYR A 52 -11.43 4.86 3.09
C TYR A 52 -10.98 4.40 4.49
N THR A 53 -11.80 4.68 5.51
CA THR A 53 -11.55 4.23 6.88
C THR A 53 -11.56 2.70 6.97
N VAL A 54 -12.53 2.05 6.32
CA VAL A 54 -12.63 0.59 6.24
C VAL A 54 -11.38 0.00 5.58
N ALA A 55 -10.94 0.55 4.45
CA ALA A 55 -9.73 0.10 3.75
C ALA A 55 -8.46 0.28 4.61
N SER A 56 -8.32 1.43 5.27
CA SER A 56 -7.16 1.72 6.12
C SER A 56 -7.10 0.79 7.33
N PHE A 57 -8.24 0.59 8.00
CA PHE A 57 -8.34 -0.30 9.15
C PHE A 57 -8.05 -1.75 8.78
N SER A 58 -8.66 -2.25 7.69
CA SER A 58 -8.41 -3.60 7.21
C SER A 58 -6.95 -3.79 6.76
N SER A 59 -6.35 -2.79 6.11
CA SER A 59 -4.94 -2.84 5.72
C SER A 59 -4.01 -2.94 6.94
N ALA A 60 -4.28 -2.19 8.00
CA ALA A 60 -3.51 -2.25 9.23
C ALA A 60 -3.65 -3.61 9.94
N ALA A 61 -4.87 -4.09 10.11
CA ALA A 61 -5.15 -5.36 10.79
C ALA A 61 -4.55 -6.56 10.02
N PHE A 62 -4.78 -6.62 8.71
CA PHE A 62 -4.27 -7.70 7.87
C PHE A 62 -2.77 -7.55 7.55
N GLY A 63 -2.21 -6.35 7.65
CA GLY A 63 -0.76 -6.13 7.51
C GLY A 63 0.04 -6.91 8.53
N VAL A 64 -0.41 -6.97 9.79
CA VAL A 64 0.20 -7.78 10.84
C VAL A 64 0.06 -9.28 10.53
N PHE A 65 -1.14 -9.71 10.12
CA PHE A 65 -1.40 -11.10 9.77
C PHE A 65 -0.53 -11.57 8.59
N TRP A 66 -0.51 -10.80 7.50
CA TRP A 66 0.29 -11.13 6.31
C TRP A 66 1.79 -11.01 6.55
N GLY A 67 2.22 -10.09 7.42
CA GLY A 67 3.60 -10.03 7.88
C GLY A 67 4.03 -11.36 8.51
N TYR A 68 3.25 -11.87 9.46
CA TYR A 68 3.50 -13.16 10.10
C TYR A 68 3.51 -14.34 9.10
N VAL A 69 2.56 -14.36 8.15
CA VAL A 69 2.51 -15.41 7.13
C VAL A 69 3.71 -15.32 6.18
N ALA A 70 4.12 -14.10 5.81
CA ALA A 70 5.31 -13.88 4.97
C ALA A 70 6.60 -14.32 5.65
N ASP A 71 6.71 -14.13 6.96
CA ASP A 71 7.86 -14.62 7.73
C ASP A 71 7.99 -16.14 7.68
N LYS A 72 6.87 -16.84 7.60
CA LYS A 72 6.85 -18.30 7.57
C LYS A 72 7.02 -18.90 6.16
N TYR A 73 6.36 -18.32 5.16
CA TYR A 73 6.23 -18.93 3.83
C TYR A 73 6.99 -18.19 2.72
N GLY A 74 7.64 -17.07 3.04
CA GLY A 74 8.32 -16.25 2.05
C GLY A 74 7.48 -15.12 1.47
N THR A 75 8.14 -14.23 0.72
CA THR A 75 7.51 -13.00 0.20
C THR A 75 7.21 -13.04 -1.29
N LYS A 76 7.77 -13.99 -2.02
CA LYS A 76 7.68 -14.07 -3.48
C LYS A 76 6.25 -14.07 -4.02
N TRP A 77 5.37 -14.87 -3.41
CA TRP A 77 3.98 -15.01 -3.85
C TRP A 77 3.08 -13.86 -3.43
N PHE A 78 3.50 -13.08 -2.41
CA PHE A 78 2.70 -11.97 -1.89
C PHE A 78 2.54 -10.84 -2.89
N GLY A 79 3.59 -10.50 -3.61
CA GLY A 79 3.53 -9.48 -4.65
C GLY A 79 2.56 -9.84 -5.76
N LEU A 80 2.61 -11.11 -6.23
CA LEU A 80 1.71 -11.59 -7.28
C LEU A 80 0.25 -11.67 -6.79
N ALA A 81 0.03 -12.24 -5.60
CA ALA A 81 -1.30 -12.32 -5.00
C ALA A 81 -1.89 -10.94 -4.74
N GLY A 82 -1.10 -10.00 -4.20
CA GLY A 82 -1.51 -8.62 -3.99
C GLY A 82 -1.84 -7.88 -5.30
N ALA A 83 -1.01 -8.08 -6.34
CA ALA A 83 -1.27 -7.48 -7.64
C ALA A 83 -2.57 -8.00 -8.29
N LEU A 84 -2.81 -9.31 -8.25
CA LEU A 84 -4.02 -9.92 -8.79
C LEU A 84 -5.26 -9.51 -8.00
N SER A 85 -5.20 -9.57 -6.68
CA SER A 85 -6.34 -9.18 -5.83
C SER A 85 -6.71 -7.72 -5.99
N MET A 86 -5.72 -6.82 -6.02
CA MET A 86 -5.95 -5.39 -6.24
C MET A 86 -6.59 -5.12 -7.60
N GLY A 87 -6.06 -5.72 -8.68
CA GLY A 87 -6.63 -5.58 -10.01
C GLY A 87 -8.06 -6.09 -10.09
N PHE A 88 -8.34 -7.25 -9.48
CA PHE A 88 -9.70 -7.80 -9.42
C PHE A 88 -10.66 -6.90 -8.63
N ILE A 89 -10.21 -6.33 -7.51
CA ILE A 89 -11.03 -5.43 -6.69
C ILE A 89 -11.32 -4.13 -7.44
N LEU A 90 -10.33 -3.53 -8.09
CA LEU A 90 -10.53 -2.34 -8.91
C LEU A 90 -11.52 -2.62 -10.06
N PHE A 91 -11.38 -3.76 -10.71
CA PHE A 91 -12.34 -4.19 -11.73
C PHE A 91 -13.75 -4.37 -11.16
N SER A 92 -13.88 -4.98 -9.99
CA SER A 92 -15.17 -5.21 -9.33
C SER A 92 -15.85 -3.91 -8.89
N LEU A 93 -15.09 -2.85 -8.60
CA LEU A 93 -15.62 -1.52 -8.28
C LEU A 93 -16.38 -0.88 -9.46
N SER A 94 -16.09 -1.26 -10.71
CA SER A 94 -16.86 -0.77 -11.87
C SER A 94 -18.32 -1.22 -11.86
N SER A 95 -18.61 -2.37 -11.27
CA SER A 95 -19.95 -2.96 -11.16
C SER A 95 -20.65 -2.65 -9.83
N LEU A 96 -20.34 -1.50 -9.23
CA LEU A 96 -20.91 -1.07 -7.96
C LEU A 96 -22.41 -0.81 -8.09
N ASP A 97 -23.18 -1.34 -7.13
CA ASP A 97 -24.65 -1.24 -7.08
C ASP A 97 -25.20 -0.90 -5.68
N SER A 98 -24.39 -1.12 -4.63
CA SER A 98 -24.82 -0.90 -3.25
C SER A 98 -23.68 -0.44 -2.34
N ILE A 99 -24.03 0.27 -1.27
CA ILE A 99 -23.07 0.77 -0.29
C ILE A 99 -22.38 -0.36 0.47
N TYR A 100 -23.07 -1.48 0.70
CA TYR A 100 -22.48 -2.64 1.36
C TYR A 100 -21.41 -3.30 0.50
N LYS A 101 -21.65 -3.41 -0.82
CA LYS A 101 -20.67 -3.90 -1.78
C LYS A 101 -19.46 -2.95 -1.85
N PHE A 102 -19.72 -1.63 -1.80
CA PHE A 102 -18.67 -0.63 -1.72
C PHE A 102 -17.75 -0.84 -0.51
N TYR A 103 -18.32 -0.97 0.70
CA TYR A 103 -17.54 -1.22 1.90
C TYR A 103 -16.82 -2.57 1.88
N LEU A 104 -17.47 -3.62 1.35
CA LEU A 104 -16.85 -4.93 1.20
C LEU A 104 -15.65 -4.89 0.28
N LEU A 105 -15.78 -4.25 -0.89
CA LEU A 105 -14.67 -4.13 -1.85
C LEU A 105 -13.52 -3.30 -1.29
N TYR A 106 -13.80 -2.22 -0.54
CA TYR A 106 -12.75 -1.45 0.14
C TYR A 106 -12.14 -2.18 1.33
N PHE A 107 -12.90 -3.01 2.03
CA PHE A 107 -12.34 -3.93 3.03
C PHE A 107 -11.36 -4.92 2.39
N LEU A 108 -11.76 -5.55 1.29
CA LEU A 108 -10.90 -6.48 0.54
C LEU A 108 -9.68 -5.76 -0.06
N PHE A 109 -9.86 -4.52 -0.53
CA PHE A 109 -8.78 -3.66 -1.01
C PHE A 109 -7.69 -3.47 0.06
N GLY A 110 -8.09 -3.14 1.29
CA GLY A 110 -7.16 -3.03 2.41
C GLY A 110 -6.52 -4.35 2.78
N ALA A 111 -7.35 -5.40 2.98
CA ALA A 111 -6.93 -6.69 3.51
C ALA A 111 -6.04 -7.50 2.55
N PHE A 112 -6.39 -7.54 1.26
CA PHE A 112 -5.73 -8.39 0.26
C PHE A 112 -4.99 -7.60 -0.81
N GLY A 113 -5.36 -6.35 -1.06
CA GLY A 113 -4.63 -5.48 -1.99
C GLY A 113 -3.42 -4.84 -1.31
N SER A 114 -3.67 -3.91 -0.41
CA SER A 114 -2.61 -3.10 0.21
C SER A 114 -1.76 -3.88 1.21
N ALA A 115 -2.37 -4.66 2.11
CA ALA A 115 -1.66 -5.34 3.19
C ALA A 115 -0.66 -6.38 2.67
N LEU A 116 -0.98 -7.11 1.59
CA LEU A 116 -0.06 -8.06 0.95
C LEU A 116 1.16 -7.39 0.31
N LEU A 117 1.01 -6.15 -0.17
CA LEU A 117 2.08 -5.44 -0.87
C LEU A 117 2.99 -4.66 0.07
N PHE A 118 2.48 -4.17 1.23
CA PHE A 118 3.28 -3.30 2.08
C PHE A 118 4.21 -4.08 2.99
N SER A 119 3.69 -4.70 4.03
CA SER A 119 4.50 -5.28 5.10
C SER A 119 5.53 -6.29 4.59
N PRO A 120 5.16 -7.31 3.77
CA PRO A 120 6.11 -8.31 3.32
C PRO A 120 7.20 -7.77 2.40
N LEU A 121 6.85 -6.86 1.49
CA LEU A 121 7.80 -6.38 0.49
C LEU A 121 8.80 -5.39 1.06
N TYR A 122 8.36 -4.50 1.96
CA TYR A 122 9.28 -3.60 2.66
C TYR A 122 10.25 -4.36 3.56
N ALA A 123 9.78 -5.38 4.28
CA ALA A 123 10.65 -6.25 5.05
C ALA A 123 11.70 -6.94 4.17
N ASN A 124 11.30 -7.44 3.00
CA ASN A 124 12.23 -8.06 2.06
C ASN A 124 13.32 -7.09 1.58
N VAL A 125 12.96 -5.83 1.24
CA VAL A 125 13.97 -4.80 0.89
C VAL A 125 14.94 -4.58 2.05
N GLY A 126 14.46 -4.52 3.29
CA GLY A 126 15.32 -4.37 4.47
C GLY A 126 16.37 -5.49 4.59
N PHE A 127 16.04 -6.72 4.21
CA PHE A 127 16.98 -7.84 4.25
C PHE A 127 18.05 -7.81 3.13
N TRP A 128 17.81 -7.11 2.01
CA TRP A 128 18.80 -6.95 0.93
C TRP A 128 19.93 -5.99 1.30
N PHE A 129 19.68 -5.03 2.20
CA PHE A 129 20.62 -3.96 2.55
C PHE A 129 20.99 -4.00 4.03
N ARG A 130 22.08 -4.72 4.37
CA ARG A 130 22.53 -4.87 5.77
C ARG A 130 23.17 -3.61 6.34
N GLU A 131 23.96 -2.88 5.54
CA GLU A 131 24.74 -1.72 6.02
C GLU A 131 23.91 -0.42 6.04
N ASN A 132 23.07 -0.17 5.02
CA ASN A 132 22.30 1.05 4.87
C ASN A 132 20.83 0.77 4.47
N PRO A 133 20.05 0.03 5.28
CA PRO A 133 18.68 -0.31 4.94
C PRO A 133 17.77 0.93 4.87
N GLY A 134 18.08 2.00 5.63
CA GLY A 134 17.28 3.22 5.68
C GLY A 134 17.19 3.94 4.33
N LEU A 135 18.29 4.04 3.58
CA LEU A 135 18.27 4.67 2.26
C LEU A 135 17.41 3.86 1.27
N ALA A 136 17.60 2.54 1.22
CA ALA A 136 16.86 1.67 0.33
C ALA A 136 15.35 1.68 0.64
N LEU A 137 15.00 1.59 1.93
CA LEU A 137 13.62 1.69 2.41
C LEU A 137 13.01 3.07 2.15
N GLY A 138 13.78 4.15 2.33
CA GLY A 138 13.33 5.51 2.04
C GLY A 138 12.99 5.72 0.56
N ILE A 139 13.85 5.23 -0.35
CA ILE A 139 13.59 5.28 -1.79
C ILE A 139 12.37 4.40 -2.12
N ALA A 140 12.29 3.19 -1.62
CA ALA A 140 11.13 2.32 -1.85
C ALA A 140 9.82 2.97 -1.36
N ALA A 141 9.84 3.61 -0.19
CA ALA A 141 8.68 4.27 0.41
C ALA A 141 8.25 5.54 -0.37
N SER A 142 9.20 6.27 -0.96
CA SER A 142 8.86 7.45 -1.76
C SER A 142 7.97 7.13 -2.97
N GLY A 143 7.97 5.87 -3.44
CA GLY A 143 7.04 5.39 -4.46
C GLY A 143 5.59 5.62 -4.10
N GLY A 144 5.23 5.42 -2.82
CA GLY A 144 3.88 5.70 -2.32
C GLY A 144 3.45 7.15 -2.51
N ALA A 145 4.33 8.10 -2.21
CA ALA A 145 4.06 9.54 -2.40
C ALA A 145 3.90 9.90 -3.90
N VAL A 146 4.78 9.34 -4.75
CA VAL A 146 4.68 9.51 -6.20
C VAL A 146 3.35 8.96 -6.73
N GLY A 147 2.97 7.74 -6.30
CA GLY A 147 1.70 7.14 -6.69
C GLY A 147 0.50 7.97 -6.28
N GLN A 148 0.49 8.48 -5.04
CA GLN A 148 -0.58 9.36 -4.53
C GLN A 148 -0.71 10.67 -5.32
N ALA A 149 0.37 11.16 -5.91
CA ALA A 149 0.32 12.36 -6.76
C ALA A 149 -0.23 12.05 -8.17
N PHE A 150 0.24 10.97 -8.79
CA PHE A 150 -0.04 10.71 -10.20
C PHE A 150 -1.31 9.90 -10.45
N VAL A 151 -1.59 8.85 -9.66
CA VAL A 151 -2.71 7.93 -9.94
C VAL A 151 -4.07 8.62 -9.79
N PRO A 152 -4.34 9.46 -8.76
CA PRO A 152 -5.59 10.22 -8.69
C PRO A 152 -5.77 11.18 -9.88
N HIS A 153 -4.67 11.79 -10.34
CA HIS A 153 -4.71 12.68 -11.50
C HIS A 153 -5.12 11.91 -12.77
N ILE A 154 -4.49 10.77 -13.03
CA ILE A 154 -4.86 9.88 -14.14
C ILE A 154 -6.32 9.42 -13.99
N SER A 155 -6.73 9.04 -12.79
CA SER A 155 -8.11 8.63 -12.50
C SER A 155 -9.11 9.75 -12.82
N GLY A 156 -8.78 11.00 -12.50
CA GLY A 156 -9.61 12.18 -12.83
C GLY A 156 -9.81 12.31 -14.34
N ILE A 157 -8.73 12.24 -15.12
CA ILE A 157 -8.80 12.30 -16.60
C ILE A 157 -9.66 11.16 -17.14
N LEU A 158 -9.51 9.93 -16.62
CA LEU A 158 -10.30 8.79 -17.06
C LEU A 158 -11.80 8.96 -16.74
N ILE A 159 -12.12 9.51 -15.56
CA ILE A 159 -13.50 9.78 -15.15
C ILE A 159 -14.15 10.83 -16.07
N GLU A 160 -13.44 11.88 -16.40
CA GLU A 160 -13.94 12.92 -17.30
C GLU A 160 -14.16 12.40 -18.73
N ALA A 161 -13.29 11.51 -19.20
CA ALA A 161 -13.35 10.96 -20.55
C ALA A 161 -14.41 9.87 -20.75
N SER A 162 -14.62 8.99 -19.76
CA SER A 162 -15.43 7.78 -19.94
C SER A 162 -16.40 7.48 -18.79
N GLY A 163 -16.46 8.34 -17.78
CA GLY A 163 -17.24 8.08 -16.58
C GLY A 163 -16.52 7.19 -15.56
N TRP A 164 -17.00 7.19 -14.33
CA TRP A 164 -16.30 6.54 -13.22
C TRP A 164 -16.27 5.01 -13.30
N ARG A 165 -17.26 4.35 -13.91
CA ARG A 165 -17.29 2.90 -14.06
C ARG A 165 -16.19 2.40 -14.99
N ASP A 166 -16.09 3.00 -16.17
CA ASP A 166 -15.07 2.67 -17.15
C ASP A 166 -13.68 3.09 -16.67
N ALA A 167 -13.59 4.20 -15.92
CA ALA A 167 -12.36 4.63 -15.30
C ALA A 167 -11.79 3.58 -14.32
N TYR A 168 -12.64 2.88 -13.54
CA TYR A 168 -12.20 1.76 -12.70
C TYR A 168 -11.69 0.57 -13.52
N ILE A 169 -12.32 0.27 -14.68
CA ILE A 169 -11.86 -0.79 -15.59
C ILE A 169 -10.48 -0.43 -16.15
N TYR A 170 -10.31 0.78 -16.67
CA TYR A 170 -9.02 1.22 -17.20
C TYR A 170 -7.94 1.27 -16.13
N LEU A 171 -8.28 1.75 -14.94
CA LEU A 171 -7.35 1.76 -13.81
C LEU A 171 -6.93 0.33 -13.42
N ALA A 172 -7.86 -0.62 -13.41
CA ALA A 172 -7.57 -2.03 -13.15
C ALA A 172 -6.63 -2.62 -14.21
N LEU A 173 -6.89 -2.33 -15.49
CA LEU A 173 -6.04 -2.82 -16.59
C LEU A 173 -4.64 -2.22 -16.55
N ILE A 174 -4.52 -0.90 -16.33
CA ILE A 174 -3.22 -0.23 -16.17
C ILE A 174 -2.48 -0.81 -14.97
N TYR A 175 -3.18 -0.98 -13.84
CA TYR A 175 -2.62 -1.56 -12.64
C TYR A 175 -2.06 -2.96 -12.91
N LEU A 176 -2.85 -3.86 -13.49
CA LEU A 176 -2.43 -5.24 -13.79
C LEU A 176 -1.29 -5.26 -14.81
N ALA A 177 -1.36 -4.45 -15.86
CA ALA A 177 -0.34 -4.40 -16.91
C ALA A 177 1.04 -3.99 -16.36
N ILE A 178 1.09 -3.15 -15.32
CA ILE A 178 2.34 -2.72 -14.71
C ILE A 178 2.71 -3.66 -13.55
N SER A 179 1.77 -3.98 -12.66
CA SER A 179 2.08 -4.71 -11.43
C SER A 179 2.43 -6.18 -11.66
N LEU A 180 1.81 -6.87 -12.64
CA LEU A 180 2.07 -8.29 -12.87
C LEU A 180 3.51 -8.56 -13.34
N PRO A 181 4.04 -7.91 -14.39
CA PRO A 181 5.41 -8.15 -14.80
C PRO A 181 6.42 -7.75 -13.71
N ILE A 182 6.13 -6.68 -12.96
CA ILE A 182 6.98 -6.22 -11.86
C ILE A 182 6.94 -7.21 -10.69
N ALA A 183 5.77 -7.75 -10.36
CA ALA A 183 5.63 -8.75 -9.29
C ALA A 183 6.38 -10.05 -9.59
N LEU A 184 6.54 -10.41 -10.87
CA LEU A 184 7.34 -11.58 -11.27
C LEU A 184 8.85 -11.42 -11.02
N LEU A 185 9.33 -10.17 -10.89
CA LEU A 185 10.73 -9.86 -10.56
C LEU A 185 11.02 -9.98 -9.06
N ILE A 186 10.01 -10.25 -8.22
CA ILE A 186 10.21 -10.38 -6.79
C ILE A 186 11.03 -11.62 -6.48
N GLN A 187 12.17 -11.40 -5.81
CA GLN A 187 13.01 -12.44 -5.26
C GLN A 187 13.22 -12.23 -3.77
N GLU A 188 13.39 -13.32 -3.05
CA GLU A 188 13.72 -13.26 -1.64
C GLU A 188 15.19 -12.93 -1.44
N SER A 189 15.47 -12.15 -0.40
CA SER A 189 16.85 -11.88 -0.01
C SER A 189 17.53 -13.17 0.43
N PRO A 190 18.73 -13.50 -0.10
CA PRO A 190 19.51 -14.63 0.36
C PRO A 190 19.96 -14.51 1.83
N TRP A 191 19.93 -13.29 2.38
CA TRP A 191 20.34 -12.98 3.75
C TRP A 191 19.22 -13.11 4.78
N ARG A 192 18.00 -13.45 4.36
CA ARG A 192 16.82 -13.54 5.23
C ARG A 192 16.99 -14.56 6.35
N GLU A 193 17.47 -15.77 6.03
CA GLU A 193 17.65 -16.83 7.01
C GLU A 193 18.75 -16.48 8.02
N GLY A 194 19.86 -15.90 7.56
CA GLY A 194 20.93 -15.43 8.44
C GLY A 194 20.48 -14.31 9.37
N ALA A 195 19.75 -13.32 8.85
CA ALA A 195 19.23 -12.23 9.67
C ALA A 195 18.22 -12.71 10.73
N ARG A 196 17.47 -13.77 10.45
CA ARG A 196 16.57 -14.40 11.41
C ARG A 196 17.33 -15.14 12.52
N GLN A 197 18.36 -15.89 12.16
CA GLN A 197 19.23 -16.57 13.13
C GLN A 197 19.99 -15.57 14.01
N ASP A 198 20.51 -14.50 13.42
CA ASP A 198 21.19 -13.43 14.15
C ASP A 198 20.22 -12.76 15.15
N ALA A 199 18.97 -12.54 14.77
CA ALA A 199 17.94 -11.95 15.64
C ALA A 199 17.49 -12.87 16.79
N GLU A 200 17.54 -14.20 16.59
CA GLU A 200 17.23 -15.20 17.61
C GLU A 200 18.39 -15.41 18.60
N THR A 201 19.64 -15.14 18.17
CA THR A 201 20.85 -15.34 18.99
C THR A 201 21.38 -14.08 19.66
N GLU A 202 21.08 -12.89 19.15
CA GLU A 202 21.39 -11.64 19.83
C GLU A 202 20.38 -11.37 20.96
N GLU A 203 20.72 -11.75 22.18
CA GLU A 203 20.13 -11.14 23.38
C GLU A 203 20.52 -9.65 23.40
N ARG A 204 19.72 -8.82 22.72
CA ARG A 204 19.88 -7.37 22.81
C ARG A 204 19.48 -6.94 24.22
N ASP A 205 20.49 -6.58 25.00
CA ASP A 205 20.31 -5.97 26.32
C ASP A 205 19.69 -4.55 26.12
N PHE A 206 18.40 -4.54 25.79
CA PHE A 206 17.68 -3.29 25.58
C PHE A 206 17.05 -2.89 26.93
N PRO A 207 17.24 -1.65 27.39
CA PRO A 207 16.75 -1.21 28.71
C PRO A 207 15.24 -1.23 28.85
N LEU A 208 14.50 -1.43 27.74
CA LEU A 208 13.04 -1.51 27.70
C LEU A 208 12.60 -2.88 27.19
N SER A 209 11.50 -3.39 27.75
CA SER A 209 10.89 -4.62 27.24
C SER A 209 10.43 -4.42 25.77
N GLU A 210 10.49 -5.47 24.95
CA GLU A 210 10.04 -5.44 23.55
C GLU A 210 8.64 -4.85 23.38
N LYS A 211 7.72 -5.21 24.32
CA LYS A 211 6.36 -4.67 24.34
C LYS A 211 6.33 -3.16 24.54
N ALA A 212 7.21 -2.64 25.38
CA ALA A 212 7.31 -1.20 25.61
C ALA A 212 7.85 -0.47 24.37
N VAL A 213 8.86 -1.03 23.71
CA VAL A 213 9.40 -0.48 22.45
C VAL A 213 8.32 -0.43 21.37
N VAL A 214 7.60 -1.53 21.16
CA VAL A 214 6.49 -1.60 20.20
C VAL A 214 5.40 -0.58 20.56
N ALA A 215 5.03 -0.46 21.83
CA ALA A 215 4.03 0.52 22.27
C ALA A 215 4.48 1.96 22.00
N TRP A 216 5.74 2.31 22.30
CA TRP A 216 6.28 3.64 22.04
C TRP A 216 6.36 3.98 20.55
N ILE A 217 6.81 3.03 19.70
CA ILE A 217 6.86 3.21 18.26
C ILE A 217 5.43 3.39 17.72
N SER A 218 4.48 2.55 18.15
CA SER A 218 3.08 2.65 17.73
C SER A 218 2.46 4.00 18.11
N PHE A 219 2.73 4.47 19.33
CA PHE A 219 2.29 5.78 19.80
C PHE A 219 2.87 6.91 18.93
N ALA A 220 4.18 6.88 18.67
CA ALA A 220 4.85 7.89 17.83
C ALA A 220 4.27 7.91 16.39
N VAL A 221 4.01 6.74 15.81
CA VAL A 221 3.43 6.63 14.46
C VAL A 221 2.01 7.17 14.42
N ILE A 222 1.17 6.87 15.43
CA ILE A 222 -0.19 7.42 15.53
C ILE A 222 -0.15 8.95 15.54
N PHE A 223 0.69 9.55 16.38
CA PHE A 223 0.81 11.01 16.43
C PHE A 223 1.34 11.61 15.14
N CYS A 224 2.34 11.00 14.54
CA CYS A 224 2.87 11.43 13.25
C CYS A 224 1.77 11.41 12.16
N CYS A 225 0.99 10.33 12.06
CA CYS A 225 -0.09 10.22 11.11
C CYS A 225 -1.22 11.23 11.38
N VAL A 226 -1.62 11.40 12.63
CA VAL A 226 -2.66 12.39 13.02
C VAL A 226 -2.20 13.81 12.66
N CYS A 227 -0.97 14.19 12.98
CA CYS A 227 -0.43 15.50 12.63
C CYS A 227 -0.37 15.72 11.12
N THR A 228 0.09 14.73 10.35
CA THR A 228 0.21 14.84 8.89
C THR A 228 -1.16 14.99 8.24
N VAL A 229 -2.13 14.18 8.64
CA VAL A 229 -3.51 14.24 8.11
C VAL A 229 -4.18 15.54 8.50
N SER A 230 -4.07 15.95 9.76
CA SER A 230 -4.67 17.21 10.22
C SER A 230 -4.08 18.42 9.50
N TYR A 231 -2.75 18.45 9.31
CA TYR A 231 -2.09 19.53 8.59
C TYR A 231 -2.56 19.63 7.14
N THR A 232 -2.64 18.52 6.42
CA THR A 232 -3.10 18.50 5.02
C THR A 232 -4.57 18.91 4.89
N HIS A 233 -5.43 18.54 5.83
CA HIS A 233 -6.85 18.95 5.81
C HIS A 233 -7.09 20.38 6.26
N LEU A 234 -6.26 20.93 7.15
CA LEU A 234 -6.38 22.31 7.64
C LEU A 234 -5.74 23.34 6.70
N THR A 235 -4.67 22.94 5.97
CA THR A 235 -3.94 23.86 5.10
C THR A 235 -4.36 23.84 3.65
N LEU A 236 -5.15 22.85 3.23
CA LEU A 236 -5.85 22.95 1.96
C LEU A 236 -6.87 24.08 2.11
N PRO A 237 -6.65 25.25 1.47
CA PRO A 237 -7.67 26.27 1.48
C PRO A 237 -8.93 25.63 0.88
N THR A 238 -10.04 25.80 1.57
CA THR A 238 -11.36 25.70 0.95
C THR A 238 -11.44 26.78 -0.10
N THR A 239 -10.65 26.67 -1.16
CA THR A 239 -10.86 27.45 -2.36
C THR A 239 -12.20 26.99 -2.89
N THR A 240 -13.21 27.70 -2.45
CA THR A 240 -14.47 27.88 -3.12
C THR A 240 -14.16 28.04 -4.61
N ILE A 241 -14.22 26.95 -5.33
CA ILE A 241 -14.41 27.03 -6.77
C ILE A 241 -15.88 27.36 -6.90
N VAL A 242 -16.13 28.65 -7.09
CA VAL A 242 -17.38 29.21 -7.55
C VAL A 242 -17.65 28.69 -8.96
#